data_3f9b20936cf8d529b746b371f908c9a1
#
_entry.id   3f9b20936cf8d529b746b371f908c9a1
#
_cell.length_a   1.000
_cell.length_b   1.000
_cell.length_c   1.000
_cell.angle_alpha   90.00
_cell.angle_beta   90.00
_cell.angle_gamma   90.00
#
_symmetry.space_group_name_H-M   'P 1'
#
loop_
_entity.id
_entity.type
_entity.pdbx_description
1 polymer ?
#
loop_
_entity_poly.entity_id
_entity_poly.type
_entity_poly.pdbx_seq_one_letter_code
_entity_poly.pdbx_strand_id
1 'polypeptide(L)'
;MAERRKRPPGEALVDLRRRLSLLSPRDPGRTEIVARAADAYGISIWTLYRALRELNRPKSVRRADHGTSRIAPQPEMETYAEIIAALKIRTANRKGRHISTARAIKLLEEDGVVTPDGLVRAPPGILKRATVDRLLRVSGLDYARVTRPVAAVRFQARRSNELWHFDMSPSDLKQVEAPLWVEEGRGRPTLMLFSVVDDRSGASYQEYRSVYGEDAESALRFLYNAFAAKPEPELPLQGIPTTIHMDNGPVSRSRVFQSVMGSLGVRVLTHMPPSDSERRTPARAKGKVERPFRTIKEVHETLYHFHKPKDEEEANLWLRRALVTYNNGDHRTESHARIEDWLRHLPPDGVRAMCSWERFCAFAREPERRTVAGDATVSVEGASYEVEPELAGETVTLLWGLFDQELF
;
A
#
# COMPACT_ATOMS: atom_id res chain seq x y z
N MET A 1 -23.46 -18.92 0.75
CA MET A 1 -22.57 -18.69 -0.41
C MET A 1 -23.23 -19.27 -1.65
N ALA A 2 -23.62 -18.44 -2.62
CA ALA A 2 -24.24 -18.92 -3.87
C ALA A 2 -23.14 -19.55 -4.74
N GLU A 3 -23.23 -20.85 -4.99
CA GLU A 3 -22.38 -21.55 -5.94
C GLU A 3 -22.43 -20.86 -7.31
N ARG A 4 -21.28 -20.41 -7.79
CA ARG A 4 -21.14 -19.89 -9.15
C ARG A 4 -21.54 -20.99 -10.11
N ARG A 5 -22.69 -20.84 -10.78
CA ARG A 5 -23.16 -21.74 -11.83
C ARG A 5 -22.02 -21.97 -12.84
N LYS A 6 -21.52 -23.19 -12.92
CA LYS A 6 -20.44 -23.58 -13.84
C LYS A 6 -20.98 -23.49 -15.26
N ARG A 7 -20.46 -22.53 -16.04
CA ARG A 7 -20.75 -22.44 -17.46
C ARG A 7 -19.91 -23.50 -18.20
N PRO A 8 -20.43 -24.29 -19.12
CA PRO A 8 -19.61 -25.21 -19.90
C PRO A 8 -18.53 -24.49 -20.69
N PRO A 9 -17.31 -25.05 -20.81
CA PRO A 9 -16.23 -24.48 -21.60
C PRO A 9 -16.66 -24.32 -23.07
N GLY A 10 -16.11 -23.32 -23.76
CA GLY A 10 -16.42 -23.05 -25.17
C GLY A 10 -16.22 -24.26 -26.08
N GLU A 11 -15.12 -24.99 -25.84
CA GLU A 11 -14.79 -26.23 -26.61
C GLU A 11 -15.84 -27.33 -26.43
N ALA A 12 -16.32 -27.54 -25.21
CA ALA A 12 -17.38 -28.51 -24.93
C ALA A 12 -18.70 -28.12 -25.58
N LEU A 13 -19.01 -26.82 -25.66
CA LEU A 13 -20.21 -26.35 -26.38
C LEU A 13 -20.07 -26.52 -27.91
N VAL A 14 -18.87 -26.34 -28.45
CA VAL A 14 -18.58 -26.58 -29.88
C VAL A 14 -18.71 -28.07 -30.22
N ASP A 15 -18.14 -28.97 -29.40
CA ASP A 15 -18.25 -30.43 -29.57
C ASP A 15 -19.73 -30.89 -29.46
N LEU A 16 -20.44 -30.44 -28.45
CA LEU A 16 -21.85 -30.72 -28.27
C LEU A 16 -22.67 -30.28 -29.51
N ARG A 17 -22.40 -29.10 -30.05
CA ARG A 17 -23.03 -28.59 -31.25
C ARG A 17 -22.73 -29.48 -32.45
N ARG A 18 -21.47 -29.91 -32.60
CA ARG A 18 -21.08 -30.86 -33.69
C ARG A 18 -21.86 -32.16 -33.61
N ARG A 19 -21.96 -32.76 -32.42
CA ARG A 19 -22.76 -33.99 -32.20
C ARG A 19 -24.24 -33.77 -32.53
N LEU A 20 -24.82 -32.66 -32.13
CA LEU A 20 -26.21 -32.32 -32.45
C LEU A 20 -26.42 -32.04 -33.94
N SER A 21 -25.43 -31.57 -34.69
CA SER A 21 -25.54 -31.33 -36.12
C SER A 21 -25.54 -32.63 -36.95
N LEU A 22 -25.08 -33.74 -36.40
CA LEU A 22 -25.09 -35.06 -37.03
C LEU A 22 -26.45 -35.75 -36.93
N LEU A 23 -27.37 -35.25 -36.11
CA LEU A 23 -28.70 -35.80 -35.88
C LEU A 23 -29.76 -34.92 -36.54
N SER A 24 -30.81 -35.55 -37.06
CA SER A 24 -31.96 -34.82 -37.63
C SER A 24 -32.63 -33.93 -36.57
N PRO A 25 -33.28 -32.81 -36.94
CA PRO A 25 -33.90 -31.89 -35.99
C PRO A 25 -34.94 -32.51 -35.04
N ARG A 26 -35.56 -33.60 -35.43
CA ARG A 26 -36.60 -34.32 -34.67
C ARG A 26 -36.11 -35.61 -34.04
N ASP A 27 -34.84 -35.90 -34.10
CA ASP A 27 -34.24 -37.11 -33.50
C ASP A 27 -34.37 -37.10 -31.99
N PRO A 28 -34.95 -38.12 -31.35
CA PRO A 28 -35.10 -38.20 -29.90
C PRO A 28 -33.73 -38.21 -29.17
N GLY A 29 -32.67 -38.72 -29.80
CA GLY A 29 -31.31 -38.73 -29.26
C GLY A 29 -30.75 -37.35 -29.01
N ARG A 30 -31.26 -36.29 -29.67
CA ARG A 30 -30.86 -34.91 -29.40
C ARG A 30 -31.20 -34.49 -27.99
N THR A 31 -32.41 -34.85 -27.53
CA THR A 31 -32.86 -34.50 -26.15
C THR A 31 -32.01 -35.21 -25.10
N GLU A 32 -31.69 -36.49 -25.36
CA GLU A 32 -30.89 -37.29 -24.46
C GLU A 32 -29.45 -36.76 -24.36
N ILE A 33 -28.81 -36.42 -25.48
CA ILE A 33 -27.44 -35.83 -25.50
C ILE A 33 -27.41 -34.50 -24.75
N VAL A 34 -28.42 -33.64 -24.94
CA VAL A 34 -28.51 -32.36 -24.26
C VAL A 34 -28.76 -32.55 -22.75
N ALA A 35 -29.63 -33.49 -22.38
CA ALA A 35 -29.92 -33.81 -20.99
C ALA A 35 -28.67 -34.31 -20.25
N ARG A 36 -27.94 -35.28 -20.83
CA ARG A 36 -26.68 -35.81 -20.27
C ARG A 36 -25.61 -34.70 -20.14
N ALA A 37 -25.48 -33.81 -21.13
CA ALA A 37 -24.56 -32.72 -21.07
C ALA A 37 -24.95 -31.68 -19.99
N ALA A 38 -26.24 -31.40 -19.84
CA ALA A 38 -26.73 -30.48 -18.80
C ALA A 38 -26.44 -31.03 -17.39
N ASP A 39 -26.69 -32.33 -17.21
CA ASP A 39 -26.41 -33.03 -15.94
C ASP A 39 -24.93 -33.06 -15.61
N ALA A 40 -24.07 -33.42 -16.59
CA ALA A 40 -22.60 -33.42 -16.41
C ALA A 40 -22.01 -32.08 -15.96
N TYR A 41 -22.63 -30.95 -16.33
CA TYR A 41 -22.21 -29.62 -15.93
C TYR A 41 -23.03 -29.04 -14.75
N GLY A 42 -23.98 -29.79 -14.22
CA GLY A 42 -24.83 -29.33 -13.10
C GLY A 42 -25.67 -28.10 -13.47
N ILE A 43 -26.15 -27.98 -14.73
CA ILE A 43 -26.92 -26.83 -15.22
C ILE A 43 -28.24 -27.29 -15.80
N SER A 44 -29.23 -26.39 -15.89
CA SER A 44 -30.49 -26.72 -16.52
C SER A 44 -30.34 -26.86 -18.05
N ILE A 45 -31.15 -27.71 -18.66
CA ILE A 45 -31.26 -27.88 -20.10
C ILE A 45 -31.46 -26.54 -20.81
N TRP A 46 -32.28 -25.65 -20.24
CA TRP A 46 -32.51 -24.30 -20.75
C TRP A 46 -31.25 -23.43 -20.73
N THR A 47 -30.43 -23.53 -19.69
CA THR A 47 -29.14 -22.83 -19.60
C THR A 47 -28.19 -23.32 -20.69
N LEU A 48 -28.17 -24.64 -20.96
CA LEU A 48 -27.34 -25.23 -22.01
C LEU A 48 -27.81 -24.81 -23.41
N TYR A 49 -29.11 -24.81 -23.66
CA TYR A 49 -29.65 -24.32 -24.94
C TYR A 49 -29.39 -22.82 -25.15
N ARG A 50 -29.42 -22.02 -24.08
CA ARG A 50 -29.03 -20.60 -24.16
C ARG A 50 -27.56 -20.44 -24.55
N ALA A 51 -26.66 -21.21 -23.95
CA ALA A 51 -25.25 -21.20 -24.28
C ALA A 51 -24.97 -21.64 -25.74
N LEU A 52 -25.65 -22.68 -26.20
CA LEU A 52 -25.58 -23.13 -27.61
C LEU A 52 -26.12 -22.08 -28.58
N ARG A 53 -27.20 -21.37 -28.21
CA ARG A 53 -27.76 -20.26 -29.02
C ARG A 53 -26.83 -19.07 -29.08
N GLU A 54 -26.11 -18.77 -28.01
CA GLU A 54 -25.10 -17.72 -27.99
C GLU A 54 -23.92 -18.01 -28.92
N LEU A 55 -23.54 -19.30 -29.10
CA LEU A 55 -22.56 -19.72 -30.11
C LEU A 55 -23.07 -19.52 -31.54
N ASN A 56 -24.38 -19.60 -31.73
CA ASN A 56 -25.03 -19.47 -33.06
C ASN A 56 -25.41 -18.02 -33.39
N ARG A 57 -25.29 -17.07 -32.47
CA ARG A 57 -25.46 -15.66 -32.82
C ARG A 57 -24.35 -15.28 -33.79
N PRO A 58 -24.65 -15.03 -35.09
CA PRO A 58 -23.68 -14.33 -35.91
C PRO A 58 -23.34 -13.07 -35.17
N LYS A 59 -22.07 -12.75 -35.04
CA LYS A 59 -21.63 -11.39 -34.63
C LYS A 59 -22.50 -10.48 -35.46
N SER A 60 -23.39 -9.72 -34.83
CA SER A 60 -24.44 -8.94 -35.46
C SER A 60 -23.92 -8.36 -36.77
N VAL A 61 -24.60 -8.65 -37.87
CA VAL A 61 -24.30 -8.05 -39.17
C VAL A 61 -24.40 -6.54 -38.93
N ARG A 62 -23.26 -5.90 -38.82
CA ARG A 62 -23.22 -4.46 -38.60
C ARG A 62 -23.79 -3.83 -39.85
N ARG A 63 -24.72 -2.91 -39.67
CA ARG A 63 -25.22 -2.09 -40.81
C ARG A 63 -24.02 -1.45 -41.52
N ALA A 64 -24.09 -1.22 -42.81
CA ALA A 64 -23.02 -0.61 -43.60
C ALA A 64 -22.57 0.77 -43.02
N ASP A 65 -23.47 1.49 -42.34
CA ASP A 65 -23.24 2.76 -41.66
C ASP A 65 -22.82 2.64 -40.22
N HIS A 66 -22.54 1.41 -39.75
CA HIS A 66 -22.14 1.19 -38.37
C HIS A 66 -20.74 1.77 -38.12
N GLY A 67 -20.67 2.79 -37.26
CA GLY A 67 -19.43 3.48 -36.91
C GLY A 67 -19.23 4.82 -37.62
N THR A 68 -20.04 5.11 -38.67
CA THR A 68 -20.08 6.44 -39.27
C THR A 68 -20.96 7.38 -38.45
N SER A 69 -20.40 8.51 -38.04
CA SER A 69 -21.16 9.57 -37.38
C SER A 69 -22.05 10.26 -38.44
N ARG A 70 -23.36 10.38 -38.17
CA ARG A 70 -24.29 11.12 -39.02
C ARG A 70 -24.33 12.63 -38.77
N ILE A 71 -23.67 13.07 -37.68
CA ILE A 71 -23.83 14.41 -37.15
C ILE A 71 -22.58 15.26 -37.45
N ALA A 72 -21.39 14.67 -37.33
CA ALA A 72 -20.11 15.30 -37.64
C ALA A 72 -19.10 14.23 -38.07
N PRO A 73 -18.03 14.58 -38.78
CA PRO A 73 -16.95 13.68 -39.11
C PRO A 73 -16.39 12.97 -37.83
N GLN A 74 -16.02 11.73 -37.97
CA GLN A 74 -15.50 10.94 -36.84
C GLN A 74 -14.33 11.62 -36.13
N PRO A 75 -13.31 12.18 -36.80
CA PRO A 75 -12.18 12.87 -36.16
C PRO A 75 -12.60 14.05 -35.28
N GLU A 76 -13.57 14.85 -35.74
CA GLU A 76 -14.08 16.01 -34.99
C GLU A 76 -14.80 15.55 -33.72
N MET A 77 -15.59 14.48 -33.81
CA MET A 77 -16.28 13.91 -32.65
C MET A 77 -15.31 13.31 -31.64
N GLU A 78 -14.20 12.74 -32.09
CA GLU A 78 -13.12 12.25 -31.22
C GLU A 78 -12.43 13.43 -30.52
N THR A 79 -12.08 14.51 -31.23
CA THR A 79 -11.52 15.72 -30.64
C THR A 79 -12.44 16.33 -29.57
N TYR A 80 -13.75 16.44 -29.85
CA TYR A 80 -14.70 16.92 -28.84
C TYR A 80 -14.77 16.01 -27.61
N ALA A 81 -14.71 14.69 -27.81
CA ALA A 81 -14.70 13.76 -26.69
C ALA A 81 -13.43 13.87 -25.85
N GLU A 82 -12.27 14.03 -26.47
CA GLU A 82 -10.99 14.23 -25.80
C GLU A 82 -10.99 15.52 -24.96
N ILE A 83 -11.47 16.63 -25.52
CA ILE A 83 -11.60 17.90 -24.80
C ILE A 83 -12.54 17.75 -23.60
N ILE A 84 -13.69 17.09 -23.77
CA ILE A 84 -14.63 16.86 -22.67
C ILE A 84 -14.01 15.96 -21.60
N ALA A 85 -13.24 14.93 -21.98
CA ALA A 85 -12.50 14.10 -21.03
C ALA A 85 -11.46 14.93 -20.25
N ALA A 86 -10.70 15.76 -20.95
CA ALA A 86 -9.71 16.66 -20.34
C ALA A 86 -10.36 17.64 -19.36
N LEU A 87 -11.50 18.24 -19.73
CA LEU A 87 -12.27 19.12 -18.84
C LEU A 87 -12.71 18.40 -17.57
N LYS A 88 -13.20 17.15 -17.69
CA LYS A 88 -13.58 16.34 -16.52
C LYS A 88 -12.40 16.09 -15.59
N ILE A 89 -11.23 15.78 -16.13
CA ILE A 89 -10.02 15.53 -15.35
C ILE A 89 -9.55 16.80 -14.63
N ARG A 90 -9.45 17.92 -15.38
CA ARG A 90 -8.95 19.20 -14.85
C ARG A 90 -9.89 19.84 -13.82
N THR A 91 -11.19 19.60 -13.91
CA THR A 91 -12.18 20.10 -12.95
C THR A 91 -12.42 19.18 -11.77
N ALA A 92 -11.74 18.03 -11.73
CA ALA A 92 -11.90 17.08 -10.63
C ALA A 92 -11.30 17.64 -9.34
N ASN A 93 -12.07 17.58 -8.26
CA ASN A 93 -11.60 17.95 -6.93
C ASN A 93 -11.19 16.70 -6.12
N ARG A 94 -10.61 16.91 -4.93
CA ARG A 94 -10.18 15.81 -4.03
C ARG A 94 -11.31 14.86 -3.63
N LYS A 95 -12.60 15.29 -3.72
CA LYS A 95 -13.78 14.47 -3.44
C LYS A 95 -14.31 13.74 -4.69
N GLY A 96 -13.60 13.78 -5.82
CA GLY A 96 -14.00 13.13 -7.08
C GLY A 96 -15.13 13.83 -7.85
N ARG A 97 -15.56 15.01 -7.42
CA ARG A 97 -16.55 15.82 -8.17
C ARG A 97 -15.86 16.47 -9.34
N HIS A 98 -16.44 16.36 -10.50
CA HIS A 98 -15.98 16.99 -11.76
C HIS A 98 -17.15 17.54 -12.55
N ILE A 99 -16.87 18.34 -13.58
CA ILE A 99 -17.89 18.87 -14.48
C ILE A 99 -18.72 17.75 -15.12
N SER A 100 -20.03 17.93 -15.20
CA SER A 100 -20.91 16.96 -15.87
C SER A 100 -20.73 17.02 -17.38
N THR A 101 -21.01 15.93 -18.11
CA THR A 101 -20.94 15.88 -19.57
C THR A 101 -21.82 16.97 -20.21
N ALA A 102 -23.03 17.19 -19.70
CA ALA A 102 -23.92 18.21 -20.20
C ALA A 102 -23.36 19.64 -20.06
N ARG A 103 -22.73 19.94 -18.91
CA ARG A 103 -22.10 21.25 -18.68
C ARG A 103 -20.84 21.43 -19.52
N ALA A 104 -20.04 20.38 -19.71
CA ALA A 104 -18.87 20.41 -20.57
C ALA A 104 -19.23 20.64 -22.05
N ILE A 105 -20.32 20.00 -22.52
CA ILE A 105 -20.86 20.25 -23.86
C ILE A 105 -21.25 21.72 -24.02
N LYS A 106 -22.03 22.26 -23.07
CA LYS A 106 -22.48 23.64 -23.10
C LYS A 106 -21.32 24.62 -23.14
N LEU A 107 -20.29 24.42 -22.33
CA LEU A 107 -19.08 25.24 -22.33
C LEU A 107 -18.36 25.18 -23.69
N LEU A 108 -18.25 23.97 -24.28
CA LEU A 108 -17.62 23.80 -25.57
C LEU A 108 -18.41 24.44 -26.71
N GLU A 109 -19.74 24.47 -26.63
CA GLU A 109 -20.62 25.10 -27.62
C GLU A 109 -20.68 26.65 -27.47
N GLU A 110 -20.73 27.19 -26.25
CA GLU A 110 -20.89 28.62 -25.97
C GLU A 110 -19.56 29.37 -25.98
N ASP A 111 -18.56 28.88 -25.25
CA ASP A 111 -17.30 29.59 -25.04
C ASP A 111 -16.16 29.01 -25.89
N GLY A 112 -16.21 27.71 -26.17
CA GLY A 112 -15.09 26.95 -26.71
C GLY A 112 -14.01 26.68 -25.68
N VAL A 113 -13.00 25.91 -26.07
CA VAL A 113 -11.86 25.53 -25.21
C VAL A 113 -10.57 25.80 -25.97
N VAL A 114 -9.64 26.53 -25.35
CA VAL A 114 -8.31 26.75 -25.89
C VAL A 114 -7.48 25.49 -25.74
N THR A 115 -6.99 24.97 -26.84
CA THR A 115 -6.06 23.83 -26.93
C THR A 115 -4.71 24.30 -27.46
N PRO A 116 -3.65 23.49 -27.42
CA PRO A 116 -2.37 23.84 -28.05
C PRO A 116 -2.49 24.17 -29.55
N ASP A 117 -3.49 23.58 -30.23
CA ASP A 117 -3.75 23.75 -31.66
C ASP A 117 -4.71 24.92 -31.97
N GLY A 118 -5.15 25.63 -30.93
CA GLY A 118 -6.04 26.80 -31.07
C GLY A 118 -7.37 26.64 -30.32
N LEU A 119 -8.29 27.58 -30.58
CA LEU A 119 -9.63 27.58 -29.99
C LEU A 119 -10.52 26.55 -30.71
N VAL A 120 -11.00 25.57 -29.97
CA VAL A 120 -11.96 24.59 -30.46
C VAL A 120 -13.34 24.92 -29.92
N ARG A 121 -14.33 25.06 -30.77
CA ARG A 121 -15.73 25.29 -30.44
C ARG A 121 -16.62 24.34 -31.22
N ALA A 122 -17.54 23.69 -30.53
CA ALA A 122 -18.53 22.85 -31.19
C ALA A 122 -19.73 23.65 -31.66
N PRO A 123 -20.30 23.34 -32.84
CA PRO A 123 -21.55 23.97 -33.29
C PRO A 123 -22.69 23.67 -32.32
N PRO A 124 -23.56 24.66 -32.02
CA PRO A 124 -24.65 24.48 -31.05
C PRO A 124 -25.57 23.32 -31.38
N GLY A 125 -25.88 22.49 -30.37
CA GLY A 125 -26.83 21.40 -30.48
C GLY A 125 -26.35 20.14 -31.21
N ILE A 126 -25.13 20.11 -31.72
CA ILE A 126 -24.53 18.94 -32.40
C ILE A 126 -24.21 17.85 -31.37
N LEU A 127 -23.72 18.22 -30.21
CA LEU A 127 -23.28 17.25 -29.19
C LEU A 127 -24.43 16.81 -28.29
N LYS A 128 -24.93 15.62 -28.53
CA LYS A 128 -25.94 15.01 -27.64
C LYS A 128 -25.22 14.27 -26.49
N ARG A 129 -25.61 14.52 -25.24
CA ARG A 129 -25.02 13.91 -24.05
C ARG A 129 -24.88 12.37 -24.19
N ALA A 130 -25.93 11.67 -24.62
CA ALA A 130 -25.89 10.22 -24.78
C ALA A 130 -24.84 9.76 -25.81
N THR A 131 -24.65 10.52 -26.90
CA THR A 131 -23.65 10.24 -27.94
C THR A 131 -22.25 10.44 -27.39
N VAL A 132 -22.01 11.55 -26.71
CA VAL A 132 -20.70 11.87 -26.07
C VAL A 132 -20.37 10.83 -24.98
N ASP A 133 -21.30 10.54 -24.08
CA ASP A 133 -21.09 9.52 -23.02
C ASP A 133 -20.81 8.13 -23.61
N ARG A 134 -21.44 7.78 -24.73
CA ARG A 134 -21.13 6.53 -25.47
C ARG A 134 -19.73 6.59 -26.09
N LEU A 135 -19.37 7.68 -26.73
CA LEU A 135 -18.07 7.86 -27.36
C LEU A 135 -16.95 7.80 -26.33
N LEU A 136 -17.06 8.54 -25.22
CA LEU A 136 -16.12 8.47 -24.10
C LEU A 136 -15.89 7.03 -23.62
N ARG A 137 -16.96 6.23 -23.49
CA ARG A 137 -16.84 4.83 -23.08
C ARG A 137 -16.17 3.95 -24.12
N VAL A 138 -16.53 4.10 -25.41
CA VAL A 138 -15.96 3.32 -26.50
C VAL A 138 -14.47 3.64 -26.68
N SER A 139 -14.10 4.92 -26.64
CA SER A 139 -12.70 5.38 -26.72
C SER A 139 -11.89 5.18 -25.42
N GLY A 140 -12.53 4.69 -24.35
CA GLY A 140 -11.84 4.50 -23.07
C GLY A 140 -11.48 5.79 -22.34
N LEU A 141 -12.10 6.90 -22.71
CA LEU A 141 -11.89 8.25 -22.17
C LEU A 141 -12.89 8.61 -21.06
N ASP A 142 -13.73 7.67 -20.62
CA ASP A 142 -14.62 7.94 -19.49
C ASP A 142 -13.80 8.19 -18.19
N TYR A 143 -14.29 9.13 -17.35
CA TYR A 143 -13.56 9.61 -16.18
C TYR A 143 -13.12 8.46 -15.26
N ALA A 144 -14.02 7.50 -15.01
CA ALA A 144 -13.71 6.38 -14.11
C ALA A 144 -12.58 5.48 -14.66
N ARG A 145 -12.45 5.37 -15.97
CA ARG A 145 -11.42 4.56 -16.62
C ARG A 145 -10.09 5.28 -16.69
N VAL A 146 -10.09 6.57 -17.06
CA VAL A 146 -8.88 7.40 -17.19
C VAL A 146 -8.26 7.66 -15.81
N THR A 147 -9.08 7.88 -14.77
CA THR A 147 -8.62 8.07 -13.40
C THR A 147 -8.41 6.76 -12.64
N ARG A 148 -8.65 5.63 -13.29
CA ARG A 148 -8.48 4.33 -12.68
C ARG A 148 -7.02 4.15 -12.29
N PRO A 149 -6.74 3.88 -11.00
CA PRO A 149 -5.36 3.60 -10.58
C PRO A 149 -4.80 2.40 -11.35
N VAL A 150 -3.54 2.45 -11.70
CA VAL A 150 -2.82 1.31 -12.29
C VAL A 150 -3.07 0.08 -11.42
N ALA A 151 -3.30 -1.06 -12.06
CA ALA A 151 -3.50 -2.31 -11.34
C ALA A 151 -2.28 -2.59 -10.45
N ALA A 152 -2.52 -2.63 -9.13
CA ALA A 152 -1.46 -2.99 -8.20
C ALA A 152 -1.23 -4.50 -8.30
N VAL A 153 -0.04 -4.90 -8.74
CA VAL A 153 0.41 -6.28 -8.62
C VAL A 153 0.60 -6.57 -7.13
N ARG A 154 -0.03 -7.65 -6.67
CA ARG A 154 0.12 -8.08 -5.29
C ARG A 154 1.54 -8.62 -5.11
N PHE A 155 2.35 -7.88 -4.34
CA PHE A 155 3.65 -8.36 -3.90
C PHE A 155 3.50 -9.11 -2.57
N GLN A 156 4.23 -10.19 -2.42
CA GLN A 156 4.45 -10.90 -1.17
C GLN A 156 5.87 -11.47 -1.19
N ALA A 157 6.63 -11.21 -0.13
CA ALA A 157 7.97 -11.77 0.06
C ALA A 157 7.92 -13.31 0.02
N ARG A 158 8.98 -13.93 -0.45
CA ARG A 158 9.05 -15.39 -0.55
C ARG A 158 9.29 -16.04 0.80
N ARG A 159 10.04 -15.36 1.66
CA ARG A 159 10.44 -15.84 2.98
C ARG A 159 10.07 -14.83 4.06
N SER A 160 9.85 -15.34 5.24
CA SER A 160 9.78 -14.53 6.46
C SER A 160 11.13 -13.85 6.69
N ASN A 161 11.12 -12.68 7.29
CA ASN A 161 12.31 -11.87 7.57
C ASN A 161 13.04 -11.32 6.31
N GLU A 162 12.44 -11.45 5.12
CA GLU A 162 12.98 -10.88 3.89
C GLU A 162 12.66 -9.39 3.77
N LEU A 163 11.41 -9.03 4.06
CA LEU A 163 10.92 -7.67 3.99
C LEU A 163 9.98 -7.37 5.16
N TRP A 164 10.30 -6.35 5.93
CA TRP A 164 9.41 -5.80 6.94
C TRP A 164 8.91 -4.42 6.53
N HIS A 165 7.64 -4.15 6.82
CA HIS A 165 7.06 -2.82 6.71
C HIS A 165 7.12 -2.16 8.07
N PHE A 166 7.64 -0.93 8.14
CA PHE A 166 7.69 -0.10 9.35
C PHE A 166 6.83 1.14 9.16
N ASP A 167 6.05 1.48 10.16
CA ASP A 167 5.26 2.71 10.19
C ASP A 167 4.92 3.12 11.63
N MET A 168 4.48 4.37 11.80
CA MET A 168 4.10 4.96 13.08
C MET A 168 2.74 5.63 12.96
N SER A 169 1.95 5.60 14.04
CA SER A 169 0.64 6.24 14.07
C SER A 169 0.34 6.80 15.45
N PRO A 170 -0.22 8.02 15.58
CA PRO A 170 -0.68 8.51 16.87
C PRO A 170 -1.64 7.54 17.52
N SER A 171 -1.47 7.26 18.82
CA SER A 171 -2.39 6.43 19.58
C SER A 171 -3.65 7.18 19.94
N ASP A 172 -4.77 6.47 20.03
CA ASP A 172 -6.04 6.99 20.51
C ASP A 172 -6.16 6.90 22.06
N LEU A 173 -5.19 6.30 22.75
CA LEU A 173 -5.07 6.27 24.21
C LEU A 173 -4.70 7.64 24.76
N LYS A 174 -5.71 8.44 25.14
CA LYS A 174 -5.52 9.85 25.57
C LYS A 174 -5.27 10.03 27.06
N GLN A 175 -5.43 8.98 27.86
CA GLN A 175 -5.43 9.06 29.33
C GLN A 175 -4.16 8.47 29.97
N VAL A 176 -3.20 8.05 29.18
CA VAL A 176 -1.91 7.54 29.66
C VAL A 176 -1.15 8.67 30.32
N GLU A 177 -0.62 8.47 31.53
CA GLU A 177 0.19 9.46 32.25
C GLU A 177 1.42 9.86 31.42
N ALA A 178 1.83 11.13 31.56
CA ALA A 178 3.05 11.59 30.91
C ALA A 178 4.27 10.89 31.53
N PRO A 179 5.28 10.49 30.72
CA PRO A 179 6.51 9.91 31.26
C PRO A 179 7.24 10.87 32.18
N LEU A 180 8.01 10.32 33.14
CA LEU A 180 8.79 11.12 34.12
C LEU A 180 9.91 11.97 33.49
N TRP A 181 10.33 11.64 32.27
CA TRP A 181 11.40 12.36 31.55
C TRP A 181 10.91 13.62 30.81
N VAL A 182 9.62 13.97 30.92
CA VAL A 182 9.08 15.17 30.25
C VAL A 182 9.79 16.44 30.74
N GLU A 183 10.38 17.17 29.82
CA GLU A 183 11.07 18.42 30.08
C GLU A 183 10.08 19.54 30.41
N GLU A 184 10.38 20.30 31.44
CA GLU A 184 9.55 21.44 31.84
C GLU A 184 9.48 22.48 30.71
N GLY A 185 8.29 22.91 30.34
CA GLY A 185 8.05 23.89 29.26
C GLY A 185 7.94 23.33 27.85
N ARG A 186 8.31 22.09 27.60
CA ARG A 186 8.23 21.47 26.25
C ARG A 186 6.84 20.92 25.89
N GLY A 187 5.93 20.87 26.87
CA GLY A 187 4.60 20.33 26.69
C GLY A 187 4.53 18.82 26.84
N ARG A 188 3.36 18.25 26.59
CA ARG A 188 3.16 16.81 26.72
C ARG A 188 3.54 16.08 25.42
N PRO A 189 4.36 15.03 25.49
CA PRO A 189 4.67 14.20 24.32
C PRO A 189 3.41 13.48 23.81
N THR A 190 3.40 13.13 22.54
CA THR A 190 2.36 12.34 21.92
C THR A 190 2.68 10.87 22.08
N LEU A 191 1.71 10.09 22.58
CA LEU A 191 1.83 8.64 22.57
C LEU A 191 1.65 8.13 21.14
N MET A 192 2.68 7.53 20.60
CA MET A 192 2.69 6.95 19.24
C MET A 192 2.72 5.43 19.32
N LEU A 193 1.98 4.79 18.42
CA LEU A 193 2.05 3.35 18.18
C LEU A 193 3.02 3.09 17.03
N PHE A 194 4.14 2.45 17.33
CA PHE A 194 5.13 1.98 16.36
C PHE A 194 4.80 0.56 15.95
N SER A 195 4.99 0.23 14.68
CA SER A 195 4.64 -1.09 14.14
C SER A 195 5.63 -1.57 13.09
N VAL A 196 6.01 -2.82 13.19
CA VAL A 196 6.59 -3.58 12.07
C VAL A 196 5.69 -4.76 11.72
N VAL A 197 5.67 -5.08 10.43
CA VAL A 197 4.90 -6.21 9.88
C VAL A 197 5.78 -6.96 8.90
N ASP A 198 5.92 -8.26 9.10
CA ASP A 198 6.55 -9.12 8.11
C ASP A 198 5.69 -9.24 6.85
N ASP A 199 6.27 -8.99 5.69
CA ASP A 199 5.54 -8.96 4.41
C ASP A 199 5.00 -10.34 4.01
N ARG A 200 5.73 -11.42 4.31
CA ARG A 200 5.34 -12.78 3.99
C ARG A 200 4.17 -13.23 4.85
N SER A 201 4.33 -13.23 6.14
CA SER A 201 3.40 -13.82 7.09
C SER A 201 2.29 -12.88 7.58
N GLY A 202 2.55 -11.57 7.53
CA GLY A 202 1.69 -10.58 8.18
C GLY A 202 1.78 -10.60 9.71
N ALA A 203 2.73 -11.35 10.29
CA ALA A 203 3.03 -11.26 11.71
C ALA A 203 3.54 -9.86 12.04
N SER A 204 3.17 -9.34 13.21
CA SER A 204 3.43 -7.97 13.61
C SER A 204 4.02 -7.88 15.00
N TYR A 205 4.90 -6.90 15.21
CA TYR A 205 5.34 -6.44 16.51
C TYR A 205 5.08 -4.94 16.62
N GLN A 206 4.62 -4.50 17.78
CA GLN A 206 4.24 -3.11 18.01
C GLN A 206 4.60 -2.66 19.43
N GLU A 207 4.86 -1.36 19.62
CA GLU A 207 5.06 -0.71 20.91
C GLU A 207 4.41 0.66 20.92
N TYR A 208 3.89 1.05 22.09
CA TYR A 208 3.61 2.44 22.41
C TYR A 208 4.87 3.13 22.89
N ARG A 209 5.10 4.34 22.40
CA ARG A 209 6.20 5.19 22.86
C ARG A 209 5.74 6.64 22.89
N SER A 210 6.04 7.30 24.00
CA SER A 210 5.81 8.74 24.13
C SER A 210 6.95 9.50 23.46
N VAL A 211 6.61 10.35 22.48
CA VAL A 211 7.59 11.06 21.64
C VAL A 211 7.12 12.48 21.37
N TYR A 212 8.05 13.40 21.11
CA TYR A 212 7.72 14.75 20.67
C TYR A 212 7.50 14.89 19.17
N GLY A 213 7.73 13.83 18.43
CA GLY A 213 7.55 13.79 16.97
C GLY A 213 8.09 12.50 16.38
N GLU A 214 8.17 12.45 15.06
CA GLU A 214 8.80 11.34 14.34
C GLU A 214 10.31 11.55 14.34
N ASP A 215 11.02 10.95 15.30
CA ASP A 215 12.44 11.04 15.49
C ASP A 215 13.17 9.70 15.26
N ALA A 216 14.47 9.80 14.93
CA ALA A 216 15.29 8.64 14.63
C ALA A 216 15.63 7.81 15.87
N GLU A 217 15.76 8.46 17.03
CA GLU A 217 16.11 7.80 18.30
C GLU A 217 15.01 6.81 18.70
N SER A 218 13.77 7.30 18.78
CA SER A 218 12.61 6.46 19.13
C SER A 218 12.38 5.34 18.13
N ALA A 219 12.55 5.63 16.83
CA ALA A 219 12.43 4.63 15.78
C ALA A 219 13.52 3.54 15.87
N LEU A 220 14.77 3.92 16.12
CA LEU A 220 15.89 2.98 16.28
C LEU A 220 15.73 2.13 17.53
N ARG A 221 15.30 2.71 18.65
CA ARG A 221 15.03 1.97 19.89
C ARG A 221 13.90 0.96 19.69
N PHE A 222 12.82 1.34 19.03
CA PHE A 222 11.75 0.43 18.66
C PHE A 222 12.23 -0.71 17.75
N LEU A 223 13.02 -0.38 16.72
CA LEU A 223 13.52 -1.40 15.79
C LEU A 223 14.51 -2.35 16.47
N TYR A 224 15.32 -1.85 17.41
CA TYR A 224 16.15 -2.72 18.24
C TYR A 224 15.29 -3.78 18.96
N ASN A 225 14.23 -3.35 19.65
CA ASN A 225 13.32 -4.25 20.35
C ASN A 225 12.59 -5.18 19.38
N ALA A 226 12.22 -4.68 18.20
CA ALA A 226 11.56 -5.49 17.17
C ALA A 226 12.47 -6.61 16.63
N PHE A 227 13.77 -6.33 16.45
CA PHE A 227 14.75 -7.31 15.96
C PHE A 227 15.25 -8.26 17.04
N ALA A 228 15.29 -7.83 18.29
CA ALA A 228 15.73 -8.64 19.41
C ALA A 228 14.77 -9.82 19.67
N ALA A 229 15.29 -10.87 20.27
CA ALA A 229 14.46 -11.96 20.80
C ALA A 229 13.54 -11.42 21.91
N LYS A 230 12.27 -11.85 21.89
CA LYS A 230 11.31 -11.49 22.94
C LYS A 230 11.38 -12.51 24.06
N PRO A 231 11.16 -12.08 25.31
CA PRO A 231 11.07 -13.00 26.43
C PRO A 231 9.83 -13.91 26.35
N GLU A 232 8.77 -13.46 25.65
CA GLU A 232 7.53 -14.19 25.48
C GLU A 232 7.66 -15.22 24.32
N PRO A 233 7.59 -16.52 24.59
CA PRO A 233 7.69 -17.55 23.53
C PRO A 233 6.57 -17.45 22.48
N GLU A 234 5.44 -16.84 22.84
CA GLU A 234 4.28 -16.64 21.98
C GLU A 234 4.50 -15.50 20.95
N LEU A 235 5.59 -14.72 21.09
CA LEU A 235 5.99 -13.66 20.19
C LEU A 235 7.33 -13.96 19.49
N PRO A 236 7.42 -15.01 18.65
CA PRO A 236 8.68 -15.44 18.05
C PRO A 236 9.17 -14.53 16.91
N LEU A 237 8.46 -13.44 16.59
CA LEU A 237 8.90 -12.47 15.58
C LEU A 237 10.19 -11.79 16.05
N GLN A 238 11.32 -12.08 15.41
CA GLN A 238 12.65 -11.59 15.76
C GLN A 238 13.60 -11.63 14.55
N GLY A 239 14.78 -11.11 14.73
CA GLY A 239 15.87 -11.16 13.75
C GLY A 239 15.91 -9.92 12.85
N ILE A 240 17.11 -9.61 12.36
CA ILE A 240 17.37 -8.47 11.48
C ILE A 240 16.86 -8.80 10.08
N PRO A 241 15.87 -8.07 9.53
CA PRO A 241 15.36 -8.33 8.20
C PRO A 241 16.36 -7.95 7.11
N THR A 242 16.20 -8.50 5.91
CA THR A 242 17.02 -8.09 4.76
C THR A 242 16.66 -6.68 4.29
N THR A 243 15.39 -6.32 4.38
CA THR A 243 14.88 -5.04 3.88
C THR A 243 13.80 -4.49 4.82
N ILE A 244 13.83 -3.18 5.05
CA ILE A 244 12.73 -2.43 5.67
C ILE A 244 12.12 -1.49 4.64
N HIS A 245 10.79 -1.50 4.55
CA HIS A 245 10.01 -0.58 3.76
C HIS A 245 9.27 0.39 4.68
N MET A 246 9.46 1.68 4.48
CA MET A 246 8.87 2.74 5.28
C MET A 246 8.46 3.93 4.42
N ASP A 247 7.83 4.94 5.02
CA ASP A 247 7.54 6.16 4.29
C ASP A 247 8.77 7.07 4.17
N ASN A 248 8.65 8.07 3.29
CA ASN A 248 9.72 9.04 3.05
C ASN A 248 9.63 10.21 4.06
N GLY A 249 9.56 9.88 5.35
CA GLY A 249 9.47 10.81 6.47
C GLY A 249 10.83 11.27 7.02
N PRO A 250 10.84 12.02 8.14
CA PRO A 250 12.06 12.48 8.79
C PRO A 250 13.00 11.34 9.19
N VAL A 251 12.43 10.25 9.72
CA VAL A 251 13.21 9.07 10.17
C VAL A 251 14.00 8.47 9.01
N SER A 252 13.35 8.23 7.87
CA SER A 252 14.03 7.62 6.71
C SER A 252 15.13 8.49 6.10
N ARG A 253 15.10 9.80 6.34
CA ARG A 253 16.11 10.77 5.89
C ARG A 253 17.22 11.00 6.88
N SER A 254 17.06 10.55 8.11
CA SER A 254 18.08 10.70 9.17
C SER A 254 19.36 9.96 8.79
N ARG A 255 20.48 10.65 8.88
CA ARG A 255 21.80 10.06 8.58
C ARG A 255 22.15 8.96 9.57
N VAL A 256 21.87 9.16 10.85
CA VAL A 256 22.12 8.15 11.89
C VAL A 256 21.26 6.91 11.64
N PHE A 257 19.99 7.07 11.28
CA PHE A 257 19.11 5.94 10.93
C PHE A 257 19.67 5.14 9.75
N GLN A 258 20.07 5.81 8.67
CA GLN A 258 20.64 5.15 7.49
C GLN A 258 21.97 4.45 7.81
N SER A 259 22.82 5.09 8.64
CA SER A 259 24.10 4.53 9.08
C SER A 259 23.90 3.25 9.90
N VAL A 260 22.97 3.26 10.86
CA VAL A 260 22.64 2.10 11.70
C VAL A 260 22.08 0.96 10.85
N MET A 261 21.11 1.25 9.97
CA MET A 261 20.57 0.25 9.07
C MET A 261 21.64 -0.35 8.16
N GLY A 262 22.54 0.49 7.63
CA GLY A 262 23.70 0.04 6.84
C GLY A 262 24.63 -0.87 7.64
N SER A 263 24.98 -0.52 8.87
CA SER A 263 25.81 -1.31 9.78
C SER A 263 25.18 -2.67 10.14
N LEU A 264 23.85 -2.72 10.24
CA LEU A 264 23.10 -3.94 10.42
C LEU A 264 22.89 -4.73 9.11
N GLY A 265 23.32 -4.19 7.96
CA GLY A 265 23.13 -4.81 6.65
C GLY A 265 21.64 -4.86 6.23
N VAL A 266 20.85 -3.86 6.65
CA VAL A 266 19.44 -3.71 6.31
C VAL A 266 19.28 -2.71 5.19
N ARG A 267 18.64 -3.10 4.09
CA ARG A 267 18.30 -2.18 3.01
C ARG A 267 17.02 -1.42 3.35
N VAL A 268 17.10 -0.10 3.34
CA VAL A 268 15.93 0.77 3.54
C VAL A 268 15.30 1.10 2.19
N LEU A 269 14.02 0.79 2.03
CA LEU A 269 13.20 1.20 0.89
C LEU A 269 12.18 2.22 1.35
N THR A 270 12.08 3.32 0.62
CA THR A 270 11.07 4.34 0.85
C THR A 270 10.11 4.44 -0.32
N HIS A 271 8.91 4.96 -0.08
CA HIS A 271 8.01 5.31 -1.16
C HIS A 271 8.64 6.41 -2.02
N MET A 272 8.81 6.15 -3.30
CA MET A 272 9.24 7.19 -4.22
C MET A 272 8.16 8.27 -4.33
N PRO A 273 8.53 9.56 -4.29
CA PRO A 273 7.60 10.65 -4.57
C PRO A 273 6.99 10.44 -5.97
N PRO A 274 5.80 11.00 -6.24
CA PRO A 274 5.19 10.93 -7.55
C PRO A 274 6.01 11.77 -8.56
N SER A 275 7.08 11.18 -9.08
CA SER A 275 7.86 11.72 -10.20
C SER A 275 7.70 10.81 -11.41
N ASP A 276 7.89 11.39 -12.59
CA ASP A 276 7.53 10.87 -13.91
C ASP A 276 8.12 9.53 -14.38
N SER A 277 8.76 8.74 -13.51
CA SER A 277 9.30 7.44 -13.89
C SER A 277 8.35 6.30 -13.57
N GLU A 278 8.19 5.38 -14.51
CA GLU A 278 7.25 4.27 -14.57
C GLU A 278 7.36 3.19 -13.45
N ARG A 279 8.30 3.33 -12.52
CA ARG A 279 8.52 2.38 -11.41
C ARG A 279 8.01 2.91 -10.08
N ARG A 280 6.73 3.23 -10.01
CA ARG A 280 6.08 3.66 -8.77
C ARG A 280 5.78 2.46 -7.88
N THR A 281 6.31 2.45 -6.67
CA THR A 281 5.76 1.63 -5.59
C THR A 281 4.45 2.31 -5.17
N PRO A 282 3.28 1.79 -5.53
CA PRO A 282 2.03 2.49 -5.26
C PRO A 282 1.79 2.58 -3.76
N ALA A 283 1.14 3.64 -3.31
CA ALA A 283 0.73 3.84 -1.91
C ALA A 283 -0.02 2.62 -1.31
N ARG A 284 -0.59 1.76 -2.14
CA ARG A 284 -1.20 0.47 -1.76
C ARG A 284 -0.22 -0.55 -1.18
N ALA A 285 1.10 -0.37 -1.34
CA ALA A 285 2.11 -1.19 -0.66
C ALA A 285 2.02 -1.03 0.86
N LYS A 286 1.58 0.13 1.37
CA LYS A 286 1.31 0.38 2.80
C LYS A 286 0.14 -0.42 3.39
N GLY A 287 -0.80 -0.92 2.58
CA GLY A 287 -1.97 -1.62 3.10
C GLY A 287 -1.66 -2.86 3.97
N LYS A 288 -0.42 -3.33 3.96
CA LYS A 288 0.02 -4.42 4.84
C LYS A 288 0.31 -3.93 6.26
N VAL A 289 0.92 -2.75 6.42
CA VAL A 289 1.21 -2.17 7.73
C VAL A 289 0.01 -1.41 8.31
N GLU A 290 -0.86 -0.85 7.48
CA GLU A 290 -2.08 -0.17 7.92
C GLU A 290 -3.08 -1.11 8.60
N ARG A 291 -3.15 -2.37 8.16
CA ARG A 291 -4.08 -3.35 8.71
C ARG A 291 -3.82 -3.70 10.17
N PRO A 292 -2.60 -4.04 10.62
CA PRO A 292 -2.29 -4.23 12.03
C PRO A 292 -2.62 -3.01 12.89
N PHE A 293 -2.31 -1.79 12.45
CA PHE A 293 -2.71 -0.59 13.16
C PHE A 293 -4.22 -0.52 13.36
N ARG A 294 -5.00 -0.71 12.27
CA ARG A 294 -6.45 -0.68 12.37
C ARG A 294 -6.97 -1.74 13.34
N THR A 295 -6.46 -2.97 13.26
CA THR A 295 -6.91 -4.05 14.14
C THR A 295 -6.59 -3.74 15.61
N ILE A 296 -5.38 -3.25 15.90
CA ILE A 296 -5.01 -2.88 17.27
C ILE A 296 -5.85 -1.71 17.77
N LYS A 297 -6.07 -0.68 16.95
CA LYS A 297 -6.92 0.46 17.33
C LYS A 297 -8.37 0.04 17.53
N GLU A 298 -8.93 -0.78 16.66
CA GLU A 298 -10.32 -1.27 16.77
C GLU A 298 -10.52 -2.22 17.95
N VAL A 299 -9.56 -3.08 18.27
CA VAL A 299 -9.70 -4.12 19.29
C VAL A 299 -9.06 -3.70 20.62
N HIS A 300 -7.82 -3.21 20.60
CA HIS A 300 -7.06 -2.90 21.79
C HIS A 300 -7.36 -1.50 22.32
N GLU A 301 -7.24 -0.47 21.50
CA GLU A 301 -7.46 0.91 21.96
C GLU A 301 -8.94 1.21 22.27
N THR A 302 -9.88 0.54 21.61
CA THR A 302 -11.32 0.67 21.94
C THR A 302 -11.64 0.16 23.33
N LEU A 303 -10.89 -0.84 23.84
CA LEU A 303 -11.04 -1.36 25.19
C LEU A 303 -10.67 -0.36 26.29
N TYR A 304 -10.02 0.76 25.93
CA TYR A 304 -9.69 1.79 26.94
C TYR A 304 -10.94 2.34 27.67
N HIS A 305 -12.12 2.24 27.10
CA HIS A 305 -13.36 2.58 27.79
C HIS A 305 -13.64 1.70 29.01
N PHE A 306 -13.17 0.45 28.96
CA PHE A 306 -13.36 -0.54 30.02
C PHE A 306 -12.08 -0.76 30.82
N HIS A 307 -10.93 -0.60 30.17
CA HIS A 307 -9.62 -0.80 30.75
C HIS A 307 -8.68 0.33 30.32
N LYS A 308 -8.30 1.13 31.31
CA LYS A 308 -7.50 2.34 31.10
C LYS A 308 -6.08 2.09 31.56
N PRO A 309 -5.11 1.88 30.66
CA PRO A 309 -3.74 1.77 31.06
C PRO A 309 -3.29 3.08 31.71
N LYS A 310 -2.61 2.97 32.84
CA LYS A 310 -2.15 4.11 33.63
C LYS A 310 -1.02 4.85 32.92
N ASP A 311 -0.03 4.10 32.49
CA ASP A 311 1.18 4.59 31.87
C ASP A 311 1.55 3.82 30.58
N GLU A 312 2.65 4.21 29.97
CA GLU A 312 3.16 3.59 28.72
C GLU A 312 3.54 2.12 28.94
N GLU A 313 4.06 1.77 30.11
CA GLU A 313 4.47 0.40 30.42
C GLU A 313 3.28 -0.53 30.51
N GLU A 314 2.23 -0.13 31.22
CA GLU A 314 0.99 -0.88 31.31
C GLU A 314 0.31 -0.99 29.94
N ALA A 315 0.29 0.08 29.15
CA ALA A 315 -0.23 0.07 27.79
C ALA A 315 0.52 -0.97 26.92
N ASN A 316 1.85 -1.03 27.02
CA ASN A 316 2.67 -2.00 26.30
C ASN A 316 2.45 -3.43 26.79
N LEU A 317 2.27 -3.64 28.09
CA LEU A 317 1.93 -4.96 28.63
C LEU A 317 0.62 -5.51 28.04
N TRP A 318 -0.39 -4.68 27.94
CA TRP A 318 -1.66 -5.04 27.33
C TRP A 318 -1.54 -5.25 25.82
N LEU A 319 -0.78 -4.40 25.15
CA LEU A 319 -0.51 -4.51 23.74
C LEU A 319 0.15 -5.83 23.36
N ARG A 320 1.11 -6.32 24.16
CA ARG A 320 1.77 -7.62 23.94
C ARG A 320 0.75 -8.77 23.92
N ARG A 321 -0.22 -8.78 24.85
CA ARG A 321 -1.31 -9.77 24.86
C ARG A 321 -2.18 -9.71 23.61
N ALA A 322 -2.51 -8.48 23.18
CA ALA A 322 -3.27 -8.26 21.94
C ALA A 322 -2.49 -8.72 20.70
N LEU A 323 -1.17 -8.52 20.68
CA LEU A 323 -0.30 -8.99 19.60
C LEU A 323 -0.18 -10.50 19.53
N VAL A 324 -0.12 -11.20 20.66
CA VAL A 324 -0.21 -12.68 20.69
C VAL A 324 -1.50 -13.12 20.01
N THR A 325 -2.63 -12.55 20.38
CA THR A 325 -3.93 -12.88 19.77
C THR A 325 -3.95 -12.54 18.28
N TYR A 326 -3.43 -11.38 17.89
CA TYR A 326 -3.35 -10.96 16.48
C TYR A 326 -2.51 -11.92 15.64
N ASN A 327 -1.32 -12.29 16.13
CA ASN A 327 -0.38 -13.14 15.41
C ASN A 327 -0.86 -14.59 15.30
N ASN A 328 -1.62 -15.08 16.28
CA ASN A 328 -2.28 -16.38 16.24
C ASN A 328 -3.58 -16.38 15.41
N GLY A 329 -4.04 -15.22 14.96
CA GLY A 329 -5.19 -15.11 14.06
C GLY A 329 -4.85 -15.55 12.64
N ASP A 330 -5.89 -15.83 11.84
CA ASP A 330 -5.79 -16.35 10.48
C ASP A 330 -4.91 -15.48 9.58
N HIS A 331 -4.02 -16.13 8.84
CA HIS A 331 -3.30 -15.49 7.75
C HIS A 331 -4.28 -15.03 6.66
N ARG A 332 -3.94 -13.93 5.96
CA ARG A 332 -4.84 -13.29 4.99
C ARG A 332 -5.24 -14.18 3.81
N THR A 333 -4.40 -15.13 3.45
CA THR A 333 -4.55 -15.94 2.22
C THR A 333 -4.22 -17.40 2.39
N GLU A 334 -3.55 -17.75 3.47
CA GLU A 334 -3.23 -19.13 3.81
C GLU A 334 -4.26 -19.67 4.82
N SER A 335 -4.34 -20.98 4.95
CA SER A 335 -5.29 -21.64 5.85
C SER A 335 -4.77 -21.86 7.28
N HIS A 336 -3.77 -21.09 7.68
CA HIS A 336 -3.10 -21.18 8.97
C HIS A 336 -2.85 -19.80 9.58
N ALA A 337 -2.40 -19.74 10.83
CA ALA A 337 -2.13 -18.50 11.54
C ALA A 337 -0.91 -17.74 10.98
N ARG A 338 -0.84 -16.42 11.24
CA ARG A 338 0.29 -15.57 10.82
C ARG A 338 1.61 -16.05 11.39
N ILE A 339 1.60 -16.41 12.68
CA ILE A 339 2.81 -16.87 13.36
C ILE A 339 3.27 -18.22 12.84
N GLU A 340 2.33 -19.07 12.46
CA GLU A 340 2.63 -20.37 11.85
C GLU A 340 3.26 -20.16 10.44
N ASP A 341 2.75 -19.20 9.65
CA ASP A 341 3.35 -18.84 8.36
C ASP A 341 4.75 -18.26 8.54
N TRP A 342 4.96 -17.43 9.57
CA TRP A 342 6.26 -16.89 9.93
C TRP A 342 7.27 -18.02 10.15
N LEU A 343 6.94 -18.99 10.99
CA LEU A 343 7.83 -20.11 11.32
C LEU A 343 8.11 -21.03 10.12
N ARG A 344 7.10 -21.30 9.30
CA ARG A 344 7.22 -22.18 8.12
C ARG A 344 8.12 -21.61 7.03
N HIS A 345 8.22 -20.29 6.93
CA HIS A 345 8.94 -19.63 5.84
C HIS A 345 10.23 -18.94 6.28
N LEU A 346 10.74 -19.26 7.46
CA LEU A 346 12.04 -18.78 7.90
C LEU A 346 13.14 -19.13 6.88
N PRO A 347 14.19 -18.29 6.74
CA PRO A 347 15.35 -18.63 5.95
C PRO A 347 15.96 -19.97 6.40
N PRO A 348 16.55 -20.78 5.50
CA PRO A 348 17.17 -22.05 5.84
C PRO A 348 18.26 -21.94 6.93
N ASP A 349 18.99 -20.84 6.93
CA ASP A 349 20.07 -20.52 7.87
C ASP A 349 19.55 -19.84 9.16
N GLY A 350 18.22 -19.78 9.32
CA GLY A 350 17.58 -19.08 10.43
C GLY A 350 17.55 -17.54 10.25
N VAL A 351 17.20 -16.84 11.32
CA VAL A 351 17.19 -15.37 11.34
C VAL A 351 18.54 -14.83 11.80
N ARG A 352 18.94 -13.69 11.27
CA ARG A 352 20.12 -12.95 11.75
C ARG A 352 19.80 -12.38 13.13
N ALA A 353 20.52 -12.84 14.16
CA ALA A 353 20.30 -12.37 15.52
C ALA A 353 20.68 -10.89 15.67
N MET A 354 19.95 -10.17 16.53
CA MET A 354 20.30 -8.83 16.94
C MET A 354 21.51 -8.85 17.87
N CYS A 355 22.38 -7.86 17.75
CA CYS A 355 23.53 -7.67 18.64
C CYS A 355 23.09 -7.18 20.04
N SER A 356 24.03 -7.11 20.98
CA SER A 356 23.77 -6.51 22.30
C SER A 356 23.41 -5.01 22.18
N TRP A 357 22.78 -4.48 23.21
CA TRP A 357 22.40 -3.05 23.26
C TRP A 357 23.64 -2.15 23.19
N GLU A 358 24.71 -2.48 23.90
CA GLU A 358 25.96 -1.70 23.90
C GLU A 358 26.57 -1.62 22.50
N ARG A 359 26.59 -2.76 21.79
CA ARG A 359 27.05 -2.79 20.40
C ARG A 359 26.15 -2.01 19.47
N PHE A 360 24.85 -2.03 19.69
CA PHE A 360 23.90 -1.24 18.91
C PHE A 360 24.11 0.26 19.13
N CYS A 361 24.30 0.70 20.37
CA CYS A 361 24.65 2.10 20.70
C CYS A 361 25.93 2.55 19.99
N ALA A 362 26.93 1.68 19.86
CA ALA A 362 28.16 1.99 19.14
C ALA A 362 27.96 2.27 17.65
N PHE A 363 26.87 1.80 17.02
CA PHE A 363 26.50 2.14 15.65
C PHE A 363 25.67 3.42 15.56
N ALA A 364 24.90 3.72 16.62
CA ALA A 364 23.96 4.84 16.65
C ALA A 364 24.69 6.15 17.02
N ARG A 365 25.59 6.56 16.15
CA ARG A 365 26.40 7.77 16.31
C ARG A 365 26.00 8.81 15.26
N GLU A 366 25.78 10.03 15.71
CA GLU A 366 25.50 11.16 14.83
C GLU A 366 26.80 11.87 14.47
N PRO A 367 27.18 11.93 13.18
CA PRO A 367 28.40 12.60 12.76
C PRO A 367 28.21 14.12 12.73
N GLU A 368 29.02 14.85 13.46
CA GLU A 368 29.04 16.29 13.48
C GLU A 368 30.45 16.81 13.11
N ARG A 369 30.55 17.70 12.13
CA ARG A 369 31.81 18.31 11.74
C ARG A 369 32.08 19.57 12.53
N ARG A 370 33.26 19.65 13.14
CA ARG A 370 33.75 20.83 13.89
C ARG A 370 35.20 21.11 13.53
N THR A 371 35.56 22.39 13.56
CA THR A 371 36.98 22.79 13.47
C THR A 371 37.52 22.94 14.89
N VAL A 372 38.64 22.30 15.13
CA VAL A 372 39.35 22.39 16.42
C VAL A 372 39.94 23.79 16.59
N ALA A 373 39.65 24.40 17.71
CA ALA A 373 40.20 25.72 18.03
C ALA A 373 41.72 25.68 18.28
N GLY A 374 42.37 26.85 18.26
CA GLY A 374 43.81 26.94 18.44
C GLY A 374 44.32 26.51 19.82
N ASP A 375 43.44 26.40 20.80
CA ASP A 375 43.68 25.87 22.14
C ASP A 375 43.41 24.37 22.27
N ALA A 376 43.32 23.66 21.13
CA ALA A 376 43.01 22.24 21.05
C ALA A 376 41.66 21.89 21.71
N THR A 377 40.68 22.76 21.58
CA THR A 377 39.31 22.48 22.05
C THR A 377 38.31 22.45 20.90
N VAL A 378 37.20 21.71 21.11
CA VAL A 378 36.08 21.67 20.21
C VAL A 378 34.77 21.85 20.99
N SER A 379 33.89 22.73 20.52
CA SER A 379 32.62 22.99 21.20
C SER A 379 31.48 22.21 20.54
N VAL A 380 30.71 21.48 21.37
CA VAL A 380 29.50 20.74 20.98
C VAL A 380 28.40 21.04 21.99
N GLU A 381 27.25 21.51 21.53
CA GLU A 381 26.07 21.84 22.35
C GLU A 381 26.37 22.71 23.57
N GLY A 382 27.30 23.64 23.43
CA GLY A 382 27.67 24.56 24.51
C GLY A 382 28.69 24.01 25.52
N ALA A 383 29.09 22.75 25.40
CA ALA A 383 30.19 22.15 26.13
C ALA A 383 31.49 22.23 25.31
N SER A 384 32.64 22.41 25.97
CA SER A 384 33.97 22.42 25.37
C SER A 384 34.69 21.13 25.72
N TYR A 385 35.24 20.46 24.73
CA TYR A 385 35.98 19.20 24.88
C TYR A 385 37.40 19.41 24.42
N GLU A 386 38.36 18.94 25.21
CA GLU A 386 39.78 18.92 24.84
C GLU A 386 40.03 17.76 23.84
N VAL A 387 40.82 18.05 22.83
CA VAL A 387 41.25 17.05 21.81
C VAL A 387 42.79 17.09 21.72
N GLU A 388 43.34 16.18 20.95
CA GLU A 388 44.80 16.12 20.72
C GLU A 388 45.32 17.44 20.12
N PRO A 389 46.38 18.04 20.69
CA PRO A 389 46.90 19.32 20.23
C PRO A 389 47.27 19.37 18.76
N GLU A 390 47.66 18.24 18.19
CA GLU A 390 48.04 18.09 16.77
C GLU A 390 46.86 18.36 15.84
N LEU A 391 45.63 18.27 16.34
CA LEU A 391 44.41 18.53 15.59
C LEU A 391 44.02 20.01 15.55
N ALA A 392 44.72 20.88 16.23
CA ALA A 392 44.42 22.31 16.27
C ALA A 392 44.37 22.92 14.86
N GLY A 393 43.26 23.53 14.50
CA GLY A 393 43.00 24.08 13.16
C GLY A 393 42.46 23.07 12.14
N GLU A 394 42.47 21.79 12.44
CA GLU A 394 41.91 20.76 11.58
C GLU A 394 40.37 20.65 11.72
N THR A 395 39.73 20.13 10.68
CA THR A 395 38.29 19.79 10.73
C THR A 395 38.13 18.33 11.08
N VAL A 396 37.63 18.04 12.24
CA VAL A 396 37.37 16.70 12.75
C VAL A 396 35.89 16.32 12.59
N THR A 397 35.61 15.03 12.56
CA THR A 397 34.25 14.51 12.62
C THR A 397 34.03 13.89 14.00
N LEU A 398 33.20 14.53 14.79
CA LEU A 398 32.79 14.06 16.11
C LEU A 398 31.64 13.06 15.92
N LEU A 399 31.64 11.99 16.69
CA LEU A 399 30.59 10.97 16.65
C LEU A 399 29.84 11.02 17.99
N TRP A 400 28.69 11.70 17.99
CA TRP A 400 27.83 11.82 19.17
C TRP A 400 26.93 10.59 19.31
N GLY A 401 26.93 9.97 20.48
CA GLY A 401 26.10 8.82 20.80
C GLY A 401 24.64 9.20 20.97
N LEU A 402 23.77 8.59 20.18
CA LEU A 402 22.34 8.86 20.23
C LEU A 402 21.69 8.39 21.54
N PHE A 403 22.21 7.33 22.16
CA PHE A 403 21.62 6.69 23.33
C PHE A 403 22.46 6.77 24.60
N ASP A 404 23.76 6.88 24.47
CA ASP A 404 24.71 6.87 25.59
C ASP A 404 25.31 8.24 25.89
N GLN A 405 25.02 9.23 25.04
CA GLN A 405 25.56 10.60 25.12
C GLN A 405 27.11 10.65 25.19
N GLU A 406 27.77 9.63 24.66
CA GLU A 406 29.22 9.61 24.55
C GLU A 406 29.66 10.31 23.26
N LEU A 407 30.79 11.01 23.33
CA LEU A 407 31.41 11.71 22.22
C LEU A 407 32.73 11.02 21.85
N PHE A 408 32.92 10.70 20.56
CA PHE A 408 34.14 10.12 20.00
C PHE A 408 34.72 10.98 18.89
#